data_7c1dc94b267f47d90dc8bdd206762eaf
#
_entry.id   7c1dc94b267f47d90dc8bdd206762eaf
#
_cell.length_a   1.000
_cell.length_b   1.000
_cell.length_c   1.000
_cell.angle_alpha   90.00
_cell.angle_beta   90.00
_cell.angle_gamma   90.00
#
_symmetry.space_group_name_H-M   'P 1'
#
loop_
_entity.id
_entity.type
_entity.pdbx_description
1 polymer ?
#
loop_
_entity_poly.entity_id
_entity_poly.type
_entity_poly.pdbx_seq_one_letter_code
_entity_poly.pdbx_strand_id
1 'polypeptide(L)'
;MNQYDHKISQKNVIKQLDETVINKIAAGEVVERPASAVKELIENSIDAGCSDITVEVADGGKTLIRVIDDGLGMSDIDLPIALRRHATSKLPNDNLLNINSFGFRGEALPSLGAVGRLRIISHNDGNGAHEINVNGGKISDIKPAARTLGTTIELRDLFYATPARLKFLRSTKSELKAITDTVKGLSISAPNVAFTLIDKTGGKSRKILQVQKEKDVSLASIKNRLSRVLGQDFSKNSISIDVNREDVNLTGYVCLPTYARASNAMQYFFVNSRPVRDKQLIGALRAAYSDFMPRDRFPAAAIYINCRPDFVDVNVHPGKSEVRFRDPQGIRSLIVTGIRQVIAIEGHRSSSTLSTAALGAMREQTHQMPSANNEQVTKNSQNMDYNGNKRFFTRDVEPAFQETWKPSARDFQTKDEHANFIEEFESFPLGAPIAQFGENYIISQNEDGIVIIDQHAAHERLVYEKLKEQAKDNKIEVQALLVPEILEFSEPEILVLMEYKDCLLYTSDAADE
;
A
#
# COMPACT_ATOMS: atom_id res chain seq x y z
N MET A 1 -38.79 41.20 -25.97
CA MET A 1 -39.91 40.27 -25.91
C MET A 1 -39.32 38.86 -25.98
N ASN A 2 -39.46 38.11 -24.91
CA ASN A 2 -38.70 36.93 -24.58
C ASN A 2 -39.06 35.70 -25.41
N GLN A 3 -38.09 35.09 -26.05
CA GLN A 3 -38.17 33.76 -26.71
C GLN A 3 -37.82 32.58 -25.79
N TYR A 4 -38.15 32.64 -24.49
CA TYR A 4 -37.81 31.61 -23.53
C TYR A 4 -39.00 30.83 -22.93
N ASP A 5 -40.19 30.94 -23.55
CA ASP A 5 -41.37 30.22 -23.04
C ASP A 5 -41.96 29.29 -24.09
N HIS A 6 -41.38 28.09 -24.29
CA HIS A 6 -42.11 26.93 -24.82
C HIS A 6 -41.21 25.66 -24.78
N LYS A 7 -40.93 25.16 -23.59
CA LYS A 7 -40.50 23.74 -23.43
C LYS A 7 -40.71 23.18 -22.01
N ILE A 8 -41.83 23.45 -21.40
CA ILE A 8 -42.25 22.81 -20.17
C ILE A 8 -43.63 22.18 -20.39
N SER A 9 -43.68 21.01 -21.01
CA SER A 9 -44.80 20.06 -20.87
C SER A 9 -44.49 18.73 -21.53
N GLN A 10 -43.40 18.05 -21.12
CA GLN A 10 -43.42 16.61 -21.10
C GLN A 10 -43.56 16.24 -19.63
N LYS A 11 -44.74 15.84 -19.20
CA LYS A 11 -44.99 15.17 -17.90
C LYS A 11 -43.96 14.05 -17.82
N ASN A 12 -43.03 14.14 -16.88
CA ASN A 12 -42.10 13.06 -16.54
C ASN A 12 -42.96 11.92 -15.93
N VAL A 13 -43.42 11.02 -16.79
CA VAL A 13 -44.19 9.86 -16.36
C VAL A 13 -43.19 8.82 -15.87
N ILE A 14 -43.41 8.34 -14.62
CA ILE A 14 -42.63 7.22 -14.08
C ILE A 14 -42.95 6.00 -14.92
N LYS A 15 -41.90 5.37 -15.47
CA LYS A 15 -42.01 4.11 -16.25
C LYS A 15 -41.02 3.08 -15.75
N GLN A 16 -41.38 1.83 -15.82
CA GLN A 16 -40.45 0.73 -15.59
C GLN A 16 -39.46 0.65 -16.76
N LEU A 17 -38.18 0.56 -16.44
CA LEU A 17 -37.11 0.43 -17.42
C LEU A 17 -37.03 -1.01 -17.95
N ASP A 18 -36.60 -1.14 -19.21
CA ASP A 18 -36.27 -2.46 -19.77
C ASP A 18 -35.12 -3.13 -19.01
N GLU A 19 -35.15 -4.45 -18.90
CA GLU A 19 -34.11 -5.24 -18.24
C GLU A 19 -32.68 -4.92 -18.76
N THR A 20 -32.53 -4.69 -20.05
CA THR A 20 -31.26 -4.33 -20.67
C THR A 20 -30.73 -2.98 -20.18
N VAL A 21 -31.63 -2.02 -19.95
CA VAL A 21 -31.28 -0.70 -19.39
C VAL A 21 -30.95 -0.82 -17.90
N ILE A 22 -31.76 -1.57 -17.15
CA ILE A 22 -31.51 -1.85 -15.73
C ILE A 22 -30.14 -2.52 -15.57
N ASN A 23 -29.82 -3.50 -16.42
CA ASN A 23 -28.53 -4.19 -16.40
C ASN A 23 -27.34 -3.26 -16.68
N LYS A 24 -27.50 -2.30 -17.59
CA LYS A 24 -26.44 -1.30 -17.90
C LYS A 24 -26.25 -0.29 -16.75
N ILE A 25 -27.32 0.10 -16.06
CA ILE A 25 -27.24 0.99 -14.89
C ILE A 25 -26.53 0.29 -13.74
N ALA A 26 -26.98 -0.91 -13.37
CA ALA A 26 -26.38 -1.67 -12.28
C ALA A 26 -24.96 -2.16 -12.60
N ALA A 27 -24.65 -2.51 -13.86
CA ALA A 27 -23.29 -2.78 -14.28
C ALA A 27 -22.37 -1.59 -14.00
N GLY A 28 -22.95 -0.40 -13.91
CA GLY A 28 -22.26 0.82 -13.54
C GLY A 28 -21.77 0.90 -12.12
N GLU A 29 -22.47 0.30 -11.24
CA GLU A 29 -22.14 0.27 -9.81
C GLU A 29 -21.17 -0.87 -9.50
N VAL A 30 -21.25 -1.97 -10.25
CA VAL A 30 -20.40 -3.16 -10.07
C VAL A 30 -19.07 -3.04 -10.80
N VAL A 31 -19.08 -2.49 -12.03
CA VAL A 31 -17.90 -2.40 -12.90
C VAL A 31 -17.59 -0.93 -13.20
N GLU A 32 -16.84 -0.29 -12.35
CA GLU A 32 -16.43 1.12 -12.53
C GLU A 32 -15.29 1.24 -13.55
N ARG A 33 -14.36 0.27 -13.55
CA ARG A 33 -13.12 0.30 -14.34
C ARG A 33 -12.61 -1.12 -14.63
N PRO A 34 -11.63 -1.29 -15.57
CA PRO A 34 -11.06 -2.61 -15.89
C PRO A 34 -10.54 -3.40 -14.67
N ALA A 35 -9.90 -2.72 -13.70
CA ALA A 35 -9.41 -3.35 -12.49
C ALA A 35 -10.54 -3.96 -11.61
N SER A 36 -11.75 -3.36 -11.60
CA SER A 36 -12.90 -3.91 -10.90
C SER A 36 -13.39 -5.20 -11.57
N ALA A 37 -13.42 -5.24 -12.91
CA ALA A 37 -13.77 -6.46 -13.67
C ALA A 37 -12.76 -7.59 -13.38
N VAL A 38 -11.47 -7.29 -13.44
CA VAL A 38 -10.40 -8.26 -13.13
C VAL A 38 -10.54 -8.79 -11.70
N LYS A 39 -10.83 -7.90 -10.73
CA LYS A 39 -11.04 -8.28 -9.33
C LYS A 39 -12.16 -9.30 -9.19
N GLU A 40 -13.36 -8.98 -9.68
CA GLU A 40 -14.52 -9.87 -9.55
C GLU A 40 -14.29 -11.23 -10.25
N LEU A 41 -13.61 -11.24 -11.41
CA LEU A 41 -13.30 -12.48 -12.12
C LEU A 41 -12.30 -13.36 -11.35
N ILE A 42 -11.23 -12.77 -10.80
CA ILE A 42 -10.26 -13.49 -9.97
C ILE A 42 -10.90 -14.00 -8.68
N GLU A 43 -11.73 -13.19 -8.00
CA GLU A 43 -12.46 -13.60 -6.81
C GLU A 43 -13.37 -14.82 -7.11
N ASN A 44 -14.02 -14.84 -8.27
CA ASN A 44 -14.82 -16.00 -8.70
C ASN A 44 -13.95 -17.25 -8.94
N SER A 45 -12.76 -17.10 -9.51
CA SER A 45 -11.82 -18.20 -9.72
C SER A 45 -11.31 -18.76 -8.39
N ILE A 46 -10.97 -17.91 -7.42
CA ILE A 46 -10.56 -18.34 -6.07
C ILE A 46 -11.72 -19.09 -5.39
N ASP A 47 -12.95 -18.55 -5.45
CA ASP A 47 -14.15 -19.21 -4.89
C ASP A 47 -14.44 -20.56 -5.57
N ALA A 48 -14.03 -20.75 -6.83
CA ALA A 48 -14.12 -22.04 -7.53
C ALA A 48 -13.03 -23.04 -7.14
N GLY A 49 -12.19 -22.71 -6.15
CA GLY A 49 -11.16 -23.59 -5.62
C GLY A 49 -10.00 -23.85 -6.58
N CYS A 50 -9.68 -22.91 -7.46
CA CYS A 50 -8.57 -23.04 -8.41
C CYS A 50 -7.20 -23.09 -7.73
N SER A 51 -6.24 -23.67 -8.42
CA SER A 51 -4.83 -23.70 -8.01
C SER A 51 -3.92 -22.81 -8.88
N ASP A 52 -4.38 -22.42 -10.05
CA ASP A 52 -3.67 -21.53 -11.00
C ASP A 52 -4.64 -20.53 -11.65
N ILE A 53 -4.25 -19.27 -11.67
CA ILE A 53 -4.99 -18.19 -12.34
C ILE A 53 -4.06 -17.45 -13.29
N THR A 54 -4.42 -17.44 -14.58
CA THR A 54 -3.77 -16.62 -15.58
C THR A 54 -4.68 -15.48 -16.03
N VAL A 55 -4.20 -14.25 -15.90
CA VAL A 55 -4.88 -13.02 -16.32
C VAL A 55 -4.16 -12.43 -17.52
N GLU A 56 -4.86 -12.27 -18.62
CA GLU A 56 -4.36 -11.61 -19.84
C GLU A 56 -5.15 -10.33 -20.08
N VAL A 57 -4.45 -9.22 -20.30
CA VAL A 57 -5.07 -7.93 -20.58
C VAL A 57 -4.45 -7.26 -21.80
N ALA A 58 -5.23 -6.46 -22.51
CA ALA A 58 -4.70 -5.59 -23.55
C ALA A 58 -5.28 -4.17 -23.41
N ASP A 59 -4.48 -3.16 -23.76
CA ASP A 59 -4.81 -1.74 -23.66
C ASP A 59 -5.34 -1.32 -22.28
N GLY A 60 -4.70 -1.86 -21.23
CA GLY A 60 -5.13 -1.59 -19.85
C GLY A 60 -6.49 -2.22 -19.52
N GLY A 61 -6.87 -3.31 -20.18
CA GLY A 61 -8.13 -4.01 -19.99
C GLY A 61 -9.31 -3.41 -20.77
N LYS A 62 -9.08 -2.45 -21.66
CA LYS A 62 -10.14 -1.84 -22.49
C LYS A 62 -10.56 -2.75 -23.62
N THR A 63 -9.59 -3.33 -24.32
CA THR A 63 -9.84 -4.21 -25.49
C THR A 63 -9.92 -5.68 -25.13
N LEU A 64 -9.19 -6.12 -24.10
CA LEU A 64 -9.21 -7.50 -23.63
C LEU A 64 -8.98 -7.58 -22.12
N ILE A 65 -9.82 -8.35 -21.46
CA ILE A 65 -9.59 -8.96 -20.16
C ILE A 65 -9.93 -10.44 -20.31
N ARG A 66 -8.97 -11.33 -20.05
CA ARG A 66 -9.18 -12.77 -20.07
C ARG A 66 -8.65 -13.35 -18.77
N VAL A 67 -9.49 -14.08 -18.05
CA VAL A 67 -9.13 -14.81 -16.84
C VAL A 67 -9.30 -16.30 -17.11
N ILE A 68 -8.28 -17.08 -16.82
CA ILE A 68 -8.20 -18.51 -17.05
C ILE A 68 -7.87 -19.16 -15.69
N ASP A 69 -8.70 -20.09 -15.25
CA ASP A 69 -8.50 -20.85 -14.00
C ASP A 69 -8.68 -22.36 -14.23
N ASP A 70 -8.15 -23.14 -13.33
CA ASP A 70 -8.27 -24.61 -13.24
C ASP A 70 -9.25 -25.05 -12.14
N GLY A 71 -10.22 -24.17 -11.77
CA GLY A 71 -11.22 -24.44 -10.73
C GLY A 71 -12.27 -25.49 -11.14
N LEU A 72 -13.29 -25.65 -10.31
CA LEU A 72 -14.35 -26.67 -10.50
C LEU A 72 -15.13 -26.54 -11.82
N GLY A 73 -15.12 -25.39 -12.46
CA GLY A 73 -15.91 -25.12 -13.66
C GLY A 73 -17.42 -25.05 -13.40
N MET A 74 -18.17 -24.93 -14.49
CA MET A 74 -19.65 -24.88 -14.52
C MET A 74 -20.19 -25.90 -15.51
N SER A 75 -21.32 -26.51 -15.18
CA SER A 75 -22.04 -27.41 -16.10
C SER A 75 -22.73 -26.62 -17.22
N ASP A 76 -23.20 -27.32 -18.24
CA ASP A 76 -24.07 -26.76 -19.28
C ASP A 76 -25.38 -26.18 -18.75
N ILE A 77 -25.89 -26.73 -17.64
CA ILE A 77 -27.09 -26.23 -16.91
C ILE A 77 -26.77 -24.94 -16.14
N ASP A 78 -25.62 -24.90 -15.46
CA ASP A 78 -25.24 -23.78 -14.61
C ASP A 78 -24.79 -22.54 -15.42
N LEU A 79 -24.19 -22.75 -16.57
CA LEU A 79 -23.62 -21.69 -17.40
C LEU A 79 -24.62 -20.57 -17.76
N PRO A 80 -25.84 -20.87 -18.25
CA PRO A 80 -26.86 -19.84 -18.49
C PRO A 80 -27.44 -19.25 -17.22
N ILE A 81 -27.49 -20.03 -16.13
CA ILE A 81 -27.99 -19.55 -14.81
C ILE A 81 -27.02 -18.53 -14.25
N ALA A 82 -25.70 -18.76 -14.36
CA ALA A 82 -24.66 -17.85 -13.90
C ALA A 82 -24.70 -16.46 -14.57
N LEU A 83 -25.39 -16.35 -15.71
CA LEU A 83 -25.63 -15.09 -16.42
C LEU A 83 -26.93 -14.39 -16.03
N ARG A 84 -27.75 -15.00 -15.17
CA ARG A 84 -28.94 -14.38 -14.61
C ARG A 84 -28.57 -13.56 -13.38
N ARG A 85 -29.27 -12.45 -13.17
CA ARG A 85 -29.09 -11.64 -11.97
C ARG A 85 -29.55 -12.38 -10.71
N HIS A 86 -28.86 -12.12 -9.62
CA HIS A 86 -29.15 -12.72 -8.32
C HIS A 86 -29.05 -14.25 -8.28
N ALA A 87 -28.38 -14.85 -9.29
CA ALA A 87 -28.07 -16.26 -9.30
C ALA A 87 -26.69 -16.50 -8.69
N THR A 88 -26.63 -17.24 -7.60
CA THR A 88 -25.39 -17.54 -6.88
C THR A 88 -25.44 -18.93 -6.24
N SER A 89 -24.33 -19.64 -6.29
CA SER A 89 -24.11 -20.90 -5.55
C SER A 89 -23.46 -20.68 -4.17
N LYS A 90 -23.19 -19.41 -3.80
CA LYS A 90 -22.29 -19.03 -2.70
C LYS A 90 -23.00 -18.60 -1.42
N LEU A 91 -24.34 -18.70 -1.37
CA LEU A 91 -25.16 -18.42 -0.20
C LEU A 91 -25.93 -19.68 0.22
N PRO A 92 -25.29 -20.62 0.93
CA PRO A 92 -26.03 -21.74 1.49
C PRO A 92 -27.00 -21.21 2.57
N ASN A 93 -28.26 -21.60 2.47
CA ASN A 93 -29.32 -21.26 3.41
C ASN A 93 -29.71 -19.76 3.51
N ASP A 94 -29.48 -18.95 2.48
CA ASP A 94 -29.83 -17.52 2.40
C ASP A 94 -29.32 -16.69 3.61
N ASN A 95 -28.28 -17.15 4.30
CA ASN A 95 -27.76 -16.49 5.49
C ASN A 95 -26.66 -15.47 5.11
N LEU A 96 -27.05 -14.19 5.08
CA LEU A 96 -26.17 -13.06 4.80
C LEU A 96 -25.16 -12.76 5.93
N LEU A 97 -25.34 -13.36 7.12
CA LEU A 97 -24.45 -13.13 8.27
C LEU A 97 -23.18 -14.01 8.23
N ASN A 98 -23.17 -15.04 7.39
CA ASN A 98 -22.04 -15.98 7.31
C ASN A 98 -21.50 -16.07 5.88
N ILE A 99 -20.91 -14.98 5.38
CA ILE A 99 -20.33 -14.90 4.05
C ILE A 99 -18.85 -15.32 4.10
N ASN A 100 -18.59 -16.55 3.67
CA ASN A 100 -17.23 -17.12 3.61
C ASN A 100 -16.59 -17.04 2.21
N SER A 101 -17.37 -16.65 1.18
CA SER A 101 -16.91 -16.51 -0.21
C SER A 101 -16.62 -15.05 -0.57
N PHE A 102 -15.77 -14.80 -1.54
CA PHE A 102 -15.51 -13.45 -2.07
C PHE A 102 -16.72 -12.87 -2.80
N GLY A 103 -17.40 -13.68 -3.61
CA GLY A 103 -18.62 -13.30 -4.34
C GLY A 103 -19.87 -13.90 -3.72
N PHE A 104 -20.98 -13.14 -3.64
CA PHE A 104 -22.26 -13.63 -3.12
C PHE A 104 -23.49 -13.00 -3.78
N ARG A 105 -23.33 -11.87 -4.50
CA ARG A 105 -24.47 -11.09 -5.05
C ARG A 105 -25.04 -11.63 -6.35
N GLY A 106 -24.32 -12.48 -7.08
CA GLY A 106 -24.75 -13.00 -8.39
C GLY A 106 -24.92 -11.93 -9.47
N GLU A 107 -24.15 -10.86 -9.46
CA GLU A 107 -24.31 -9.72 -10.35
C GLU A 107 -23.09 -9.46 -11.26
N ALA A 108 -21.93 -10.04 -10.98
CA ALA A 108 -20.67 -9.75 -11.71
C ALA A 108 -20.77 -10.15 -13.19
N LEU A 109 -21.06 -11.42 -13.50
CA LEU A 109 -21.13 -11.92 -14.87
C LEU A 109 -22.23 -11.26 -15.71
N PRO A 110 -23.48 -11.12 -15.22
CA PRO A 110 -24.53 -10.37 -15.94
C PRO A 110 -24.12 -8.93 -16.24
N SER A 111 -23.48 -8.24 -15.28
CA SER A 111 -23.02 -6.86 -15.44
C SER A 111 -21.92 -6.73 -16.48
N LEU A 112 -20.94 -7.65 -16.48
CA LEU A 112 -19.86 -7.67 -17.48
C LEU A 112 -20.43 -7.93 -18.89
N GLY A 113 -21.36 -8.88 -19.02
CA GLY A 113 -22.03 -9.17 -20.28
C GLY A 113 -22.91 -8.03 -20.80
N ALA A 114 -23.47 -7.19 -19.91
CA ALA A 114 -24.28 -6.04 -20.29
C ALA A 114 -23.45 -4.87 -20.87
N VAL A 115 -22.19 -4.71 -20.44
CA VAL A 115 -21.34 -3.58 -20.84
C VAL A 115 -20.24 -3.92 -21.83
N GLY A 116 -19.94 -5.22 -22.01
CA GLY A 116 -18.88 -5.71 -22.89
C GLY A 116 -19.33 -6.87 -23.78
N ARG A 117 -18.39 -7.48 -24.48
CA ARG A 117 -18.56 -8.74 -25.20
C ARG A 117 -17.95 -9.84 -24.37
N LEU A 118 -18.79 -10.59 -23.67
CA LEU A 118 -18.37 -11.64 -22.75
C LEU A 118 -18.46 -13.00 -23.42
N ARG A 119 -17.41 -13.78 -23.32
CA ARG A 119 -17.33 -15.18 -23.71
C ARG A 119 -16.91 -16.01 -22.52
N ILE A 120 -17.64 -17.05 -22.20
CA ILE A 120 -17.33 -17.98 -21.12
C ILE A 120 -17.18 -19.37 -21.73
N ILE A 121 -16.06 -20.02 -21.45
CA ILE A 121 -15.83 -21.43 -21.75
C ILE A 121 -15.59 -22.11 -20.41
N SER A 122 -16.38 -23.11 -20.07
CA SER A 122 -16.25 -23.81 -18.80
C SER A 122 -16.34 -25.32 -18.99
N HIS A 123 -15.59 -26.04 -18.20
CA HIS A 123 -15.58 -27.49 -18.14
C HIS A 123 -15.59 -27.92 -16.68
N ASN A 124 -16.60 -28.64 -16.28
CA ASN A 124 -16.67 -29.38 -15.01
C ASN A 124 -16.44 -30.87 -15.26
N ASP A 125 -16.25 -31.64 -14.19
CA ASP A 125 -15.87 -33.08 -14.24
C ASP A 125 -17.00 -34.01 -14.74
N GLY A 126 -18.09 -33.50 -15.30
CA GLY A 126 -19.26 -34.34 -15.66
C GLY A 126 -19.63 -34.39 -17.13
N ASN A 127 -19.65 -33.26 -17.87
CA ASN A 127 -20.37 -33.14 -19.12
C ASN A 127 -19.59 -32.55 -20.31
N GLY A 128 -18.26 -32.52 -20.22
CA GLY A 128 -17.42 -31.87 -21.24
C GLY A 128 -17.43 -30.35 -21.14
N ALA A 129 -16.76 -29.71 -22.07
CA ALA A 129 -16.64 -28.26 -22.11
C ALA A 129 -17.73 -27.59 -22.94
N HIS A 130 -18.27 -26.50 -22.42
CA HIS A 130 -19.31 -25.71 -23.08
C HIS A 130 -18.91 -24.22 -23.16
N GLU A 131 -19.44 -23.56 -24.18
CA GLU A 131 -19.22 -22.13 -24.43
C GLU A 131 -20.55 -21.39 -24.49
N ILE A 132 -20.60 -20.20 -23.91
CA ILE A 132 -21.71 -19.25 -24.03
C ILE A 132 -21.17 -17.85 -24.31
N ASN A 133 -21.86 -17.09 -25.13
CA ASN A 133 -21.48 -15.71 -25.46
C ASN A 133 -22.59 -14.73 -25.05
N VAL A 134 -22.16 -13.56 -24.53
CA VAL A 134 -23.06 -12.45 -24.21
C VAL A 134 -22.57 -11.19 -24.91
N ASN A 135 -23.44 -10.54 -25.65
CA ASN A 135 -23.09 -9.38 -26.44
C ASN A 135 -24.04 -8.21 -26.10
N GLY A 136 -23.57 -7.28 -25.23
CA GLY A 136 -24.38 -6.16 -24.78
C GLY A 136 -25.69 -6.55 -24.10
N GLY A 137 -25.66 -7.67 -23.33
CA GLY A 137 -26.80 -8.24 -22.63
C GLY A 137 -27.60 -9.29 -23.42
N LYS A 138 -27.29 -9.53 -24.69
CA LYS A 138 -27.91 -10.61 -25.47
C LYS A 138 -27.11 -11.91 -25.32
N ILE A 139 -27.74 -12.93 -24.76
CA ILE A 139 -27.15 -14.24 -24.49
C ILE A 139 -27.35 -15.12 -25.74
N SER A 140 -26.28 -15.82 -26.16
CA SER A 140 -26.35 -16.82 -27.26
C SER A 140 -26.75 -18.20 -26.72
N ASP A 141 -27.06 -19.12 -27.64
CA ASP A 141 -27.17 -20.53 -27.30
C ASP A 141 -25.83 -21.12 -26.86
N ILE A 142 -25.90 -22.15 -26.01
CA ILE A 142 -24.74 -22.90 -25.53
C ILE A 142 -24.19 -23.73 -26.69
N LYS A 143 -22.87 -23.81 -26.82
CA LYS A 143 -22.17 -24.61 -27.79
C LYS A 143 -21.14 -25.51 -27.13
N PRO A 144 -20.90 -26.72 -27.66
CA PRO A 144 -19.78 -27.53 -27.26
C PRO A 144 -18.45 -26.78 -27.50
N ALA A 145 -17.51 -26.95 -26.61
CA ALA A 145 -16.19 -26.34 -26.70
C ALA A 145 -15.10 -27.34 -26.31
N ALA A 146 -13.83 -26.97 -26.52
CA ALA A 146 -12.69 -27.78 -26.12
C ALA A 146 -11.92 -27.03 -25.00
N ARG A 147 -11.85 -27.62 -23.83
CA ARG A 147 -11.10 -27.11 -22.69
C ARG A 147 -10.80 -28.25 -21.71
N THR A 148 -9.70 -28.12 -20.94
CA THR A 148 -9.44 -28.89 -19.71
C THR A 148 -10.35 -28.39 -18.60
N LEU A 149 -10.37 -29.07 -17.44
CA LEU A 149 -11.11 -28.65 -16.26
C LEU A 149 -10.89 -27.15 -15.93
N GLY A 150 -11.92 -26.46 -15.49
CA GLY A 150 -11.87 -25.05 -15.08
C GLY A 150 -12.66 -24.10 -15.98
N THR A 151 -12.40 -22.79 -15.85
CA THR A 151 -13.14 -21.75 -16.58
C THR A 151 -12.22 -20.77 -17.28
N THR A 152 -12.58 -20.36 -18.51
CA THR A 152 -12.01 -19.21 -19.21
C THR A 152 -13.10 -18.17 -19.40
N ILE A 153 -12.89 -16.99 -18.85
CA ILE A 153 -13.77 -15.84 -19.07
C ILE A 153 -13.01 -14.80 -19.88
N GLU A 154 -13.52 -14.47 -21.05
CA GLU A 154 -12.95 -13.46 -21.94
C GLU A 154 -13.95 -12.31 -22.09
N LEU A 155 -13.54 -11.12 -21.72
CA LEU A 155 -14.29 -9.88 -21.89
C LEU A 155 -13.55 -8.99 -22.89
N ARG A 156 -14.21 -8.68 -24.00
CA ARG A 156 -13.69 -7.78 -25.02
C ARG A 156 -14.47 -6.49 -25.08
N ASP A 157 -13.82 -5.43 -25.52
CA ASP A 157 -14.38 -4.12 -25.79
C ASP A 157 -15.20 -3.60 -24.60
N LEU A 158 -14.58 -3.57 -23.42
CA LEU A 158 -15.23 -3.11 -22.19
C LEU A 158 -15.83 -1.72 -22.39
N PHE A 159 -17.09 -1.54 -22.01
CA PHE A 159 -17.90 -0.33 -22.14
C PHE A 159 -18.32 0.04 -23.58
N TYR A 160 -18.19 -0.86 -24.57
CA TYR A 160 -18.70 -0.55 -25.91
C TYR A 160 -20.21 -0.25 -25.92
N ALA A 161 -20.98 -0.93 -25.05
CA ALA A 161 -22.41 -0.70 -24.89
C ALA A 161 -22.76 0.55 -24.05
N THR A 162 -21.76 1.18 -23.45
CA THR A 162 -21.86 2.40 -22.61
C THR A 162 -20.72 3.37 -22.94
N PRO A 163 -20.69 3.94 -24.16
CA PRO A 163 -19.52 4.70 -24.67
C PRO A 163 -19.18 5.95 -23.85
N ALA A 164 -20.15 6.51 -23.13
CA ALA A 164 -19.89 7.62 -22.20
C ALA A 164 -18.86 7.25 -21.14
N ARG A 165 -18.84 5.99 -20.65
CA ARG A 165 -17.91 5.51 -19.62
C ARG A 165 -16.48 5.36 -20.13
N LEU A 166 -16.29 5.02 -21.41
CA LEU A 166 -14.95 4.96 -22.03
C LEU A 166 -14.20 6.29 -21.89
N LYS A 167 -14.93 7.42 -21.94
CA LYS A 167 -14.35 8.77 -21.82
C LYS A 167 -13.82 9.07 -20.41
N PHE A 168 -14.31 8.37 -19.39
CA PHE A 168 -13.87 8.53 -17.99
C PHE A 168 -12.73 7.60 -17.59
N LEU A 169 -12.35 6.65 -18.44
CA LEU A 169 -11.21 5.79 -18.19
C LEU A 169 -9.89 6.59 -18.27
N ARG A 170 -8.99 6.29 -17.36
CA ARG A 170 -7.66 6.88 -17.35
C ARG A 170 -6.81 6.36 -18.51
N SER A 171 -5.57 6.82 -18.60
CA SER A 171 -4.61 6.32 -19.59
C SER A 171 -4.41 4.79 -19.46
N THR A 172 -4.11 4.13 -20.56
CA THR A 172 -3.81 2.68 -20.61
C THR A 172 -2.78 2.26 -19.56
N LYS A 173 -1.73 3.06 -19.38
CA LYS A 173 -0.69 2.82 -18.37
C LYS A 173 -1.25 2.89 -16.94
N SER A 174 -2.15 3.83 -16.66
CA SER A 174 -2.76 3.98 -15.34
C SER A 174 -3.75 2.84 -15.05
N GLU A 175 -4.54 2.39 -16.06
CA GLU A 175 -5.43 1.26 -15.90
C GLU A 175 -4.65 -0.05 -15.71
N LEU A 176 -3.58 -0.26 -16.48
CA LEU A 176 -2.70 -1.42 -16.31
C LEU A 176 -2.05 -1.47 -14.93
N LYS A 177 -1.62 -0.31 -14.41
CA LYS A 177 -1.11 -0.21 -13.04
C LYS A 177 -2.18 -0.61 -12.02
N ALA A 178 -3.40 -0.12 -12.14
CA ALA A 178 -4.49 -0.48 -11.24
C ALA A 178 -4.83 -1.98 -11.29
N ILE A 179 -4.83 -2.60 -12.48
CA ILE A 179 -4.98 -4.05 -12.64
C ILE A 179 -3.83 -4.78 -11.92
N THR A 180 -2.60 -4.33 -12.14
CA THR A 180 -1.42 -4.94 -11.51
C THR A 180 -1.50 -4.87 -9.98
N ASP A 181 -1.89 -3.73 -9.41
CA ASP A 181 -2.05 -3.55 -7.97
C ASP A 181 -3.18 -4.45 -7.42
N THR A 182 -4.27 -4.62 -8.17
CA THR A 182 -5.37 -5.53 -7.81
C THR A 182 -4.92 -7.00 -7.81
N VAL A 183 -4.24 -7.45 -8.88
CA VAL A 183 -3.72 -8.82 -8.98
C VAL A 183 -2.68 -9.10 -7.89
N LYS A 184 -1.80 -8.14 -7.58
CA LYS A 184 -0.87 -8.24 -6.45
C LYS A 184 -1.59 -8.44 -5.12
N GLY A 185 -2.59 -7.61 -4.83
CA GLY A 185 -3.38 -7.73 -3.60
C GLY A 185 -4.05 -9.10 -3.46
N LEU A 186 -4.72 -9.57 -4.51
CA LEU A 186 -5.36 -10.88 -4.52
C LEU A 186 -4.35 -12.04 -4.47
N SER A 187 -3.20 -11.91 -5.12
CA SER A 187 -2.14 -12.93 -5.04
C SER A 187 -1.54 -13.04 -3.64
N ILE A 188 -1.49 -11.96 -2.88
CA ILE A 188 -1.05 -11.96 -1.48
C ILE A 188 -2.12 -12.59 -0.58
N SER A 189 -3.41 -12.35 -0.85
CA SER A 189 -4.52 -12.90 -0.05
C SER A 189 -4.70 -14.41 -0.23
N ALA A 190 -4.31 -14.97 -1.38
CA ALA A 190 -4.45 -16.39 -1.71
C ALA A 190 -3.08 -17.02 -2.01
N PRO A 191 -2.23 -17.26 -1.00
CA PRO A 191 -0.88 -17.80 -1.20
C PRO A 191 -0.86 -19.23 -1.77
N ASN A 192 -1.91 -20.00 -1.60
CA ASN A 192 -2.09 -21.34 -2.14
C ASN A 192 -2.45 -21.39 -3.64
N VAL A 193 -2.62 -20.24 -4.29
CA VAL A 193 -2.94 -20.13 -5.73
C VAL A 193 -1.75 -19.53 -6.47
N ALA A 194 -1.42 -20.07 -7.64
CA ALA A 194 -0.46 -19.49 -8.57
C ALA A 194 -1.12 -18.36 -9.38
N PHE A 195 -0.37 -17.28 -9.65
CA PHE A 195 -0.87 -16.14 -10.42
C PHE A 195 0.09 -15.76 -11.54
N THR A 196 -0.46 -15.57 -12.73
CA THR A 196 0.26 -15.00 -13.87
C THR A 196 -0.52 -13.83 -14.45
N LEU A 197 0.12 -12.65 -14.58
CA LEU A 197 -0.45 -11.48 -15.27
C LEU A 197 0.35 -11.19 -16.53
N ILE A 198 -0.32 -11.14 -17.67
CA ILE A 198 0.25 -10.93 -19.00
C ILE A 198 -0.39 -9.71 -19.67
N ASP A 199 0.43 -8.78 -20.13
CA ASP A 199 0.02 -7.68 -21.00
C ASP A 199 0.19 -8.10 -22.46
N LYS A 200 -0.89 -8.08 -23.23
CA LYS A 200 -0.95 -8.41 -24.68
C LYS A 200 -1.14 -7.18 -25.56
N THR A 201 -0.89 -6.00 -25.04
CA THR A 201 -1.03 -4.75 -25.78
C THR A 201 -0.15 -4.74 -27.04
N GLY A 202 -0.72 -4.34 -28.17
CA GLY A 202 0.00 -4.22 -29.45
C GLY A 202 0.50 -5.56 -30.02
N GLY A 203 -0.15 -6.67 -29.71
CA GLY A 203 0.20 -8.01 -30.23
C GLY A 203 1.46 -8.62 -29.57
N LYS A 204 2.12 -7.91 -28.67
CA LYS A 204 3.26 -8.41 -27.90
C LYS A 204 2.75 -9.01 -26.58
N SER A 205 3.40 -10.10 -26.13
CA SER A 205 3.08 -10.74 -24.85
C SER A 205 4.18 -10.44 -23.84
N ARG A 206 3.84 -9.69 -22.77
CA ARG A 206 4.77 -9.34 -21.71
C ARG A 206 4.23 -9.81 -20.35
N LYS A 207 4.95 -10.68 -19.69
CA LYS A 207 4.64 -11.06 -18.30
C LYS A 207 4.95 -9.92 -17.37
N ILE A 208 3.95 -9.49 -16.57
CA ILE A 208 4.08 -8.42 -15.56
C ILE A 208 4.30 -9.02 -14.18
N LEU A 209 3.58 -10.10 -13.87
CA LEU A 209 3.66 -10.81 -12.60
C LEU A 209 3.60 -12.31 -12.88
N GLN A 210 4.44 -13.07 -12.17
CA GLN A 210 4.36 -14.52 -12.13
C GLN A 210 4.78 -15.00 -10.73
N VAL A 211 3.86 -15.60 -10.00
CA VAL A 211 4.11 -16.14 -8.66
C VAL A 211 3.52 -17.54 -8.56
N GLN A 212 4.32 -18.47 -8.06
CA GLN A 212 3.93 -19.86 -7.85
C GLN A 212 3.14 -20.01 -6.55
N LYS A 213 2.28 -21.00 -6.46
CA LYS A 213 1.55 -21.33 -5.23
C LYS A 213 2.51 -21.75 -4.12
N GLU A 214 2.20 -21.37 -2.90
CA GLU A 214 2.90 -21.83 -1.70
C GLU A 214 2.33 -23.20 -1.26
N LYS A 215 3.11 -23.96 -0.50
CA LYS A 215 2.71 -25.30 -0.05
C LYS A 215 1.64 -25.27 1.04
N ASP A 216 1.67 -24.23 1.86
CA ASP A 216 0.77 -24.03 3.01
C ASP A 216 0.50 -22.53 3.22
N VAL A 217 -0.26 -22.20 4.25
CA VAL A 217 -0.63 -20.82 4.62
C VAL A 217 0.08 -20.38 5.93
N SER A 218 1.27 -20.96 6.20
CA SER A 218 2.10 -20.55 7.34
C SER A 218 2.65 -19.13 7.19
N LEU A 219 3.07 -18.50 8.28
CA LEU A 219 3.74 -17.20 8.24
C LEU A 219 4.97 -17.23 7.33
N ALA A 220 5.74 -18.33 7.31
CA ALA A 220 6.89 -18.50 6.42
C ALA A 220 6.47 -18.47 4.94
N SER A 221 5.41 -19.18 4.57
CA SER A 221 4.85 -19.19 3.21
C SER A 221 4.30 -17.82 2.82
N ILE A 222 3.64 -17.12 3.74
CA ILE A 222 3.21 -15.72 3.54
C ILE A 222 4.43 -14.83 3.28
N LYS A 223 5.53 -14.96 4.04
CA LYS A 223 6.76 -14.19 3.82
C LYS A 223 7.36 -14.45 2.44
N ASN A 224 7.40 -15.71 2.00
CA ASN A 224 7.86 -16.07 0.67
C ASN A 224 6.99 -15.43 -0.42
N ARG A 225 5.67 -15.47 -0.27
CA ARG A 225 4.72 -14.82 -1.17
C ARG A 225 4.94 -13.32 -1.24
N LEU A 226 5.07 -12.65 -0.09
CA LEU A 226 5.35 -11.21 -0.01
C LEU A 226 6.69 -10.86 -0.68
N SER A 227 7.73 -11.68 -0.47
CA SER A 227 9.02 -11.50 -1.12
C SER A 227 8.93 -11.55 -2.65
N ARG A 228 8.14 -12.50 -3.20
CA ARG A 228 7.95 -12.63 -4.66
C ARG A 228 7.10 -11.53 -5.26
N VAL A 229 6.10 -11.00 -4.52
CA VAL A 229 5.16 -9.97 -5.02
C VAL A 229 5.67 -8.56 -4.79
N LEU A 230 6.24 -8.27 -3.60
CA LEU A 230 6.66 -6.94 -3.18
C LEU A 230 8.18 -6.71 -3.30
N GLY A 231 8.93 -7.77 -3.53
CA GLY A 231 10.38 -7.75 -3.65
C GLY A 231 11.11 -8.21 -2.38
N GLN A 232 12.37 -8.61 -2.56
CA GLN A 232 13.19 -9.13 -1.46
C GLN A 232 13.48 -8.07 -0.40
N ASP A 233 13.56 -6.79 -0.79
CA ASP A 233 13.81 -5.68 0.15
C ASP A 233 12.67 -5.55 1.18
N PHE A 234 11.41 -5.76 0.77
CA PHE A 234 10.29 -5.84 1.72
C PHE A 234 10.52 -6.97 2.72
N SER A 235 10.83 -8.17 2.24
CA SER A 235 11.01 -9.35 3.07
C SER A 235 12.19 -9.24 4.06
N LYS A 236 13.31 -8.64 3.62
CA LYS A 236 14.49 -8.43 4.46
C LYS A 236 14.27 -7.41 5.58
N ASN A 237 13.45 -6.40 5.32
CA ASN A 237 13.16 -5.32 6.26
C ASN A 237 11.83 -5.50 7.00
N SER A 238 11.20 -6.68 6.90
CA SER A 238 9.93 -6.97 7.54
C SER A 238 10.10 -7.81 8.81
N ILE A 239 9.28 -7.51 9.79
CA ILE A 239 9.14 -8.19 11.07
C ILE A 239 7.78 -8.87 11.09
N SER A 240 7.71 -10.10 11.60
CA SER A 240 6.45 -10.82 11.77
C SER A 240 5.64 -10.23 12.91
N ILE A 241 4.34 -10.14 12.72
CA ILE A 241 3.38 -9.85 13.77
C ILE A 241 2.42 -11.03 13.91
N ASP A 242 2.20 -11.46 15.16
CA ASP A 242 1.23 -12.49 15.52
C ASP A 242 0.68 -12.15 16.90
N VAL A 243 -0.51 -11.57 16.93
CA VAL A 243 -1.16 -11.11 18.17
C VAL A 243 -2.59 -11.61 18.16
N ASN A 244 -2.97 -12.28 19.21
CA ASN A 244 -4.33 -12.77 19.41
C ASN A 244 -5.00 -12.04 20.56
N ARG A 245 -6.23 -11.59 20.34
CA ARG A 245 -7.05 -10.95 21.35
C ARG A 245 -8.49 -11.38 21.18
N GLU A 246 -9.02 -12.13 22.15
CA GLU A 246 -10.39 -12.67 22.11
C GLU A 246 -10.64 -13.44 20.80
N ASP A 247 -11.62 -12.98 20.00
CA ASP A 247 -12.02 -13.60 18.73
C ASP A 247 -11.32 -13.01 17.50
N VAL A 248 -10.28 -12.18 17.69
CA VAL A 248 -9.55 -11.54 16.60
C VAL A 248 -8.07 -11.94 16.62
N ASN A 249 -7.61 -12.51 15.53
CA ASN A 249 -6.20 -12.82 15.31
C ASN A 249 -5.61 -11.84 14.28
N LEU A 250 -4.53 -11.15 14.67
CA LEU A 250 -3.78 -10.20 13.86
C LEU A 250 -2.43 -10.82 13.50
N THR A 251 -2.24 -11.17 12.25
CA THR A 251 -0.99 -11.75 11.76
C THR A 251 -0.44 -10.99 10.57
N GLY A 252 0.80 -11.27 10.19
CA GLY A 252 1.41 -10.72 8.97
C GLY A 252 2.79 -10.18 9.16
N TYR A 253 3.11 -9.15 8.37
CA TYR A 253 4.44 -8.54 8.32
C TYR A 253 4.35 -7.02 8.26
N VAL A 254 5.13 -6.37 9.12
CA VAL A 254 5.31 -4.91 9.16
C VAL A 254 6.78 -4.60 8.95
N CYS A 255 7.07 -3.53 8.20
CA CYS A 255 8.46 -3.20 7.91
C CYS A 255 9.08 -2.30 8.97
N LEU A 256 10.40 -2.37 9.10
CA LEU A 256 11.20 -1.48 9.93
C LEU A 256 10.88 -0.01 9.61
N PRO A 257 10.85 0.90 10.60
CA PRO A 257 10.65 2.33 10.37
C PRO A 257 11.64 2.93 9.36
N THR A 258 12.86 2.42 9.33
CA THR A 258 13.91 2.79 8.38
C THR A 258 13.62 2.39 6.93
N TYR A 259 12.67 1.47 6.70
CA TYR A 259 12.17 1.10 5.36
C TYR A 259 10.90 1.90 4.99
N ALA A 260 10.93 3.21 5.21
CA ALA A 260 9.83 4.11 4.90
C ALA A 260 9.62 4.32 3.39
N ARG A 261 8.39 4.60 2.97
CA ARG A 261 8.01 4.83 1.57
C ARG A 261 7.43 6.23 1.39
N ALA A 262 7.56 6.77 0.17
CA ALA A 262 6.98 8.07 -0.19
C ALA A 262 5.45 8.01 -0.41
N SER A 263 4.85 6.82 -0.41
CA SER A 263 3.41 6.63 -0.61
C SER A 263 2.89 5.39 0.12
N ASN A 264 1.58 5.33 0.32
CA ASN A 264 0.88 4.21 0.95
C ASN A 264 0.63 3.00 0.03
N ALA A 265 1.29 2.94 -1.13
CA ALA A 265 1.08 1.88 -2.12
C ALA A 265 1.48 0.47 -1.65
N MET A 266 2.33 0.38 -0.62
CA MET A 266 2.77 -0.90 -0.03
C MET A 266 2.07 -1.21 1.30
N GLN A 267 0.86 -0.73 1.50
CA GLN A 267 0.02 -1.05 2.66
C GLN A 267 -1.10 -1.99 2.22
N TYR A 268 -1.03 -3.22 2.68
CA TYR A 268 -2.00 -4.27 2.37
C TYR A 268 -2.69 -4.73 3.64
N PHE A 269 -4.02 -4.73 3.60
CA PHE A 269 -4.85 -5.25 4.69
C PHE A 269 -5.76 -6.33 4.15
N PHE A 270 -5.90 -7.39 4.90
CA PHE A 270 -6.74 -8.52 4.59
C PHE A 270 -7.64 -8.82 5.78
N VAL A 271 -8.95 -8.90 5.55
CA VAL A 271 -9.93 -9.27 6.57
C VAL A 271 -10.60 -10.57 6.11
N ASN A 272 -10.41 -11.64 6.87
CA ASN A 272 -10.86 -12.99 6.50
C ASN A 272 -10.44 -13.32 5.05
N SER A 273 -9.15 -13.16 4.74
CA SER A 273 -8.53 -13.35 3.42
C SER A 273 -8.95 -12.35 2.33
N ARG A 274 -9.88 -11.43 2.59
CA ARG A 274 -10.35 -10.43 1.64
C ARG A 274 -9.46 -9.19 1.65
N PRO A 275 -8.88 -8.76 0.52
CA PRO A 275 -8.13 -7.50 0.45
C PRO A 275 -9.06 -6.30 0.66
N VAL A 276 -8.71 -5.43 1.61
CA VAL A 276 -9.48 -4.23 1.95
C VAL A 276 -8.61 -2.98 1.92
N ARG A 277 -9.23 -1.82 1.67
CA ARG A 277 -8.60 -0.49 1.72
C ARG A 277 -9.42 0.42 2.62
N ASP A 278 -9.43 0.11 3.88
CA ASP A 278 -10.19 0.83 4.89
C ASP A 278 -9.36 1.98 5.48
N LYS A 279 -9.98 3.16 5.61
CA LYS A 279 -9.31 4.36 6.13
C LYS A 279 -8.94 4.23 7.61
N GLN A 280 -9.74 3.51 8.40
CA GLN A 280 -9.49 3.30 9.83
C GLN A 280 -8.27 2.39 10.02
N LEU A 281 -8.15 1.32 9.24
CA LEU A 281 -6.99 0.42 9.27
C LEU A 281 -5.70 1.13 8.85
N ILE A 282 -5.76 1.94 7.78
CA ILE A 282 -4.63 2.78 7.34
C ILE A 282 -4.26 3.78 8.42
N GLY A 283 -5.24 4.41 9.06
CA GLY A 283 -5.04 5.33 10.17
C GLY A 283 -4.45 4.65 11.42
N ALA A 284 -4.87 3.43 11.73
CA ALA A 284 -4.31 2.63 12.83
C ALA A 284 -2.84 2.27 12.57
N LEU A 285 -2.51 1.82 11.34
CA LEU A 285 -1.12 1.56 10.96
C LEU A 285 -0.26 2.83 11.08
N ARG A 286 -0.75 3.97 10.62
CA ARG A 286 -0.04 5.24 10.74
C ARG A 286 0.19 5.64 12.20
N ALA A 287 -0.83 5.48 13.05
CA ALA A 287 -0.73 5.74 14.49
C ALA A 287 0.27 4.82 15.20
N ALA A 288 0.40 3.57 14.74
CA ALA A 288 1.40 2.65 15.28
C ALA A 288 2.84 3.12 15.03
N TYR A 289 3.07 3.79 13.90
CA TYR A 289 4.39 4.29 13.50
C TYR A 289 4.65 5.76 13.84
N SER A 290 3.72 6.47 14.47
CA SER A 290 3.81 7.92 14.71
C SER A 290 5.08 8.34 15.44
N ASP A 291 5.54 7.50 16.38
CA ASP A 291 6.70 7.79 17.23
C ASP A 291 8.03 7.35 16.59
N PHE A 292 7.99 6.68 15.44
CA PHE A 292 9.16 6.05 14.81
C PHE A 292 9.43 6.56 13.40
N MET A 293 8.51 7.35 12.83
CA MET A 293 8.58 7.72 11.41
C MET A 293 8.07 9.14 11.17
N PRO A 294 8.73 9.94 10.31
CA PRO A 294 8.25 11.27 9.89
C PRO A 294 6.85 11.22 9.27
N ARG A 295 6.10 12.32 9.40
CA ARG A 295 4.70 12.41 8.94
C ARG A 295 4.53 12.32 7.42
N ASP A 296 5.54 12.65 6.65
CA ASP A 296 5.57 12.59 5.17
C ASP A 296 5.91 11.20 4.62
N ARG A 297 6.23 10.24 5.50
CA ARG A 297 6.57 8.86 5.15
C ARG A 297 5.47 7.87 5.50
N PHE A 298 5.47 6.75 4.79
CA PHE A 298 4.48 5.70 4.95
C PHE A 298 5.15 4.36 5.26
N PRO A 299 4.70 3.63 6.29
CA PRO A 299 5.17 2.28 6.55
C PRO A 299 4.70 1.32 5.46
N ALA A 300 5.52 0.34 5.13
CA ALA A 300 5.11 -0.80 4.32
C ALA A 300 4.66 -1.93 5.23
N ALA A 301 3.53 -2.57 4.91
CA ALA A 301 2.95 -3.63 5.73
C ALA A 301 2.02 -4.54 4.93
N ALA A 302 1.90 -5.80 5.36
CA ALA A 302 0.88 -6.75 4.91
C ALA A 302 0.26 -7.40 6.16
N ILE A 303 -0.94 -6.98 6.51
CA ILE A 303 -1.61 -7.30 7.78
C ILE A 303 -2.86 -8.12 7.49
N TYR A 304 -2.99 -9.25 8.15
CA TYR A 304 -4.14 -10.16 8.10
C TYR A 304 -4.90 -10.09 9.40
N ILE A 305 -6.18 -9.81 9.31
CA ILE A 305 -7.12 -9.75 10.43
C ILE A 305 -8.10 -10.89 10.23
N ASN A 306 -8.00 -11.92 11.04
CA ASN A 306 -8.92 -13.04 11.04
C ASN A 306 -9.86 -12.92 12.23
N CYS A 307 -11.14 -12.86 11.96
CA CYS A 307 -12.17 -12.75 12.98
C CYS A 307 -13.41 -13.56 12.57
N ARG A 308 -14.31 -13.79 13.52
CA ARG A 308 -15.60 -14.43 13.23
C ARG A 308 -16.37 -13.59 12.20
N PRO A 309 -17.14 -14.23 11.29
CA PRO A 309 -17.92 -13.50 10.28
C PRO A 309 -18.90 -12.48 10.85
N ASP A 310 -19.47 -12.73 12.04
CA ASP A 310 -20.41 -11.82 12.72
C ASP A 310 -19.73 -10.58 13.36
N PHE A 311 -18.39 -10.52 13.38
CA PHE A 311 -17.63 -9.36 13.87
C PHE A 311 -17.39 -8.29 12.81
N VAL A 312 -17.58 -8.61 11.54
CA VAL A 312 -17.30 -7.71 10.42
C VAL A 312 -18.39 -7.74 9.37
N ASP A 313 -18.92 -6.57 9.05
CA ASP A 313 -19.79 -6.40 7.88
C ASP A 313 -18.92 -6.04 6.66
N VAL A 314 -18.92 -6.92 5.65
CA VAL A 314 -18.22 -6.75 4.38
C VAL A 314 -19.11 -6.18 3.27
N ASN A 315 -20.39 -5.97 3.54
CA ASN A 315 -21.38 -5.48 2.58
C ASN A 315 -21.57 -3.96 2.65
N VAL A 316 -20.53 -3.21 2.95
CA VAL A 316 -20.57 -1.75 3.12
C VAL A 316 -20.47 -1.00 1.79
N HIS A 317 -19.63 -1.47 0.87
CA HIS A 317 -19.36 -0.84 -0.41
C HIS A 317 -19.56 -1.81 -1.58
N PRO A 318 -20.09 -1.40 -2.76
CA PRO A 318 -20.28 -2.29 -3.90
C PRO A 318 -19.01 -3.04 -4.31
N GLY A 319 -17.87 -2.36 -4.33
CA GLY A 319 -16.56 -2.96 -4.60
C GLY A 319 -15.95 -3.75 -3.45
N LYS A 320 -16.65 -3.90 -2.31
CA LYS A 320 -16.22 -4.66 -1.12
C LYS A 320 -14.80 -4.29 -0.64
N SER A 321 -14.39 -3.04 -0.88
CA SER A 321 -13.05 -2.54 -0.49
C SER A 321 -13.01 -1.98 0.93
N GLU A 322 -14.16 -1.66 1.51
CA GLU A 322 -14.32 -1.16 2.88
C GLU A 322 -15.08 -2.17 3.71
N VAL A 323 -14.78 -2.22 4.99
CA VAL A 323 -15.42 -3.12 5.95
C VAL A 323 -15.85 -2.34 7.19
N ARG A 324 -16.83 -2.85 7.90
CA ARG A 324 -17.27 -2.26 9.15
C ARG A 324 -17.16 -3.29 10.27
N PHE A 325 -16.24 -3.05 11.19
CA PHE A 325 -16.08 -3.90 12.37
C PHE A 325 -17.16 -3.58 13.42
N ARG A 326 -17.56 -4.59 14.18
CA ARG A 326 -18.45 -4.42 15.32
C ARG A 326 -17.80 -3.58 16.42
N ASP A 327 -16.50 -3.78 16.66
CA ASP A 327 -15.68 -2.97 17.56
C ASP A 327 -14.48 -2.33 16.81
N PRO A 328 -14.66 -1.17 16.16
CA PRO A 328 -13.60 -0.50 15.43
C PRO A 328 -12.46 -0.02 16.34
N GLN A 329 -12.77 0.35 17.60
CA GLN A 329 -11.75 0.84 18.53
C GLN A 329 -10.88 -0.29 19.06
N GLY A 330 -11.46 -1.45 19.35
CA GLY A 330 -10.70 -2.65 19.72
C GLY A 330 -9.74 -3.09 18.63
N ILE A 331 -10.19 -3.11 17.36
CA ILE A 331 -9.33 -3.41 16.21
C ILE A 331 -8.21 -2.37 16.07
N ARG A 332 -8.53 -1.07 16.18
CA ARG A 332 -7.51 -0.01 16.15
C ARG A 332 -6.47 -0.20 17.26
N SER A 333 -6.91 -0.43 18.49
CA SER A 333 -6.03 -0.65 19.64
C SER A 333 -5.14 -1.87 19.43
N LEU A 334 -5.69 -2.98 18.94
CA LEU A 334 -4.96 -4.21 18.66
C LEU A 334 -3.83 -3.97 17.65
N ILE A 335 -4.12 -3.28 16.53
CA ILE A 335 -3.14 -2.94 15.51
C ILE A 335 -2.04 -2.04 16.08
N VAL A 336 -2.42 -0.96 16.78
CA VAL A 336 -1.46 0.01 17.30
C VAL A 336 -0.55 -0.63 18.34
N THR A 337 -1.13 -1.34 19.32
CA THR A 337 -0.35 -1.95 20.41
C THR A 337 0.53 -3.08 19.90
N GLY A 338 -0.02 -3.98 19.07
CA GLY A 338 0.72 -5.12 18.54
C GLY A 338 1.91 -4.68 17.68
N ILE A 339 1.71 -3.69 16.80
CA ILE A 339 2.80 -3.19 15.96
C ILE A 339 3.85 -2.46 16.79
N ARG A 340 3.45 -1.58 17.74
CA ARG A 340 4.39 -0.88 18.62
C ARG A 340 5.25 -1.84 19.43
N GLN A 341 4.64 -2.90 19.97
CA GLN A 341 5.37 -3.92 20.72
C GLN A 341 6.43 -4.62 19.87
N VAL A 342 6.10 -5.02 18.65
CA VAL A 342 7.04 -5.69 17.74
C VAL A 342 8.16 -4.73 17.29
N ILE A 343 7.84 -3.47 16.99
CA ILE A 343 8.84 -2.46 16.63
C ILE A 343 9.76 -2.16 17.81
N ALA A 344 9.25 -2.11 19.04
CA ALA A 344 10.07 -1.85 20.23
C ALA A 344 11.10 -2.98 20.47
N ILE A 345 10.74 -4.23 20.17
CA ILE A 345 11.63 -5.38 20.37
C ILE A 345 12.68 -5.49 19.24
N GLU A 346 12.25 -5.36 17.99
CA GLU A 346 13.11 -5.64 16.82
C GLU A 346 13.48 -4.39 16.00
N GLY A 347 12.93 -3.22 16.35
CA GLY A 347 13.05 -1.98 15.57
C GLY A 347 14.44 -1.35 15.57
N HIS A 348 15.37 -1.83 16.40
CA HIS A 348 16.76 -1.36 16.47
C HIS A 348 17.62 -1.78 15.26
N ARG A 349 17.10 -2.66 14.40
CA ARG A 349 17.80 -3.10 13.19
C ARG A 349 17.74 -2.02 12.12
N SER A 350 18.88 -1.63 11.56
CA SER A 350 18.90 -0.76 10.38
C SER A 350 18.34 -1.48 9.15
N SER A 351 17.69 -0.75 8.24
CA SER A 351 17.23 -1.36 6.99
C SER A 351 18.42 -1.77 6.12
N SER A 352 18.32 -2.92 5.43
CA SER A 352 19.35 -3.38 4.50
C SER A 352 19.65 -2.38 3.38
N THR A 353 18.67 -1.56 2.99
CA THR A 353 18.80 -0.51 1.97
C THR A 353 19.67 0.65 2.46
N LEU A 354 19.48 1.10 3.71
CA LEU A 354 20.30 2.13 4.33
C LEU A 354 21.72 1.62 4.58
N SER A 355 21.86 0.38 5.08
CA SER A 355 23.17 -0.24 5.30
C SER A 355 23.97 -0.34 3.99
N THR A 356 23.34 -0.74 2.89
CA THR A 356 24.00 -0.83 1.57
C THR A 356 24.36 0.55 1.03
N ALA A 357 23.52 1.57 1.22
CA ALA A 357 23.80 2.94 0.82
C ALA A 357 24.95 3.54 1.63
N ALA A 358 24.99 3.31 2.95
CA ALA A 358 26.08 3.75 3.83
C ALA A 358 27.40 3.06 3.46
N LEU A 359 27.40 1.74 3.22
CA LEU A 359 28.57 0.99 2.78
C LEU A 359 29.03 1.44 1.38
N GLY A 360 28.10 1.79 0.48
CA GLY A 360 28.43 2.36 -0.83
C GLY A 360 29.09 3.73 -0.73
N ALA A 361 28.64 4.58 0.20
CA ALA A 361 29.23 5.88 0.47
C ALA A 361 30.61 5.79 1.15
N MET A 362 30.88 4.70 1.88
CA MET A 362 32.16 4.42 2.54
C MET A 362 33.22 3.77 1.62
N ARG A 363 32.87 3.38 0.39
CA ARG A 363 33.87 2.94 -0.58
C ARG A 363 34.72 4.16 -0.95
N GLU A 364 35.96 4.18 -0.49
CA GLU A 364 36.97 5.14 -0.95
C GLU A 364 37.00 5.14 -2.48
N GLN A 365 36.75 6.31 -3.07
CA GLN A 365 37.25 6.57 -4.40
C GLN A 365 38.77 6.54 -4.28
N THR A 366 39.37 5.45 -4.68
CA THR A 366 40.81 5.40 -4.93
C THR A 366 41.08 6.44 -6.00
N HIS A 367 41.40 7.65 -5.57
CA HIS A 367 42.08 8.62 -6.40
C HIS A 367 43.44 7.99 -6.72
N GLN A 368 43.55 7.39 -7.89
CA GLN A 368 44.87 7.17 -8.50
C GLN A 368 45.51 8.55 -8.64
N MET A 369 46.44 8.85 -7.76
CA MET A 369 47.35 9.99 -7.97
C MET A 369 48.07 9.76 -9.30
N PRO A 370 48.03 10.70 -10.25
CA PRO A 370 48.89 10.63 -11.41
C PRO A 370 50.31 10.79 -10.91
N SER A 371 51.15 9.81 -11.24
CA SER A 371 52.58 9.84 -11.11
C SER A 371 53.11 11.15 -11.67
N ALA A 372 53.79 11.93 -10.85
CA ALA A 372 54.47 13.14 -11.29
C ALA A 372 55.62 12.76 -12.20
N ASN A 373 55.47 12.99 -13.49
CA ASN A 373 56.59 13.19 -14.40
C ASN A 373 56.64 14.66 -14.76
N ASN A 374 57.77 15.29 -14.33
CA ASN A 374 58.23 16.58 -14.78
C ASN A 374 58.32 16.63 -16.30
N GLU A 375 57.76 17.68 -16.92
CA GLU A 375 58.39 18.45 -17.96
C GLU A 375 57.55 19.68 -18.35
N GLN A 376 58.17 20.83 -18.08
CA GLN A 376 58.22 22.13 -18.76
C GLN A 376 56.97 22.72 -19.46
N VAL A 377 56.51 23.83 -18.85
CA VAL A 377 56.32 25.17 -19.42
C VAL A 377 55.82 25.29 -20.87
N THR A 378 54.63 25.85 -21.04
CA THR A 378 54.44 27.12 -21.78
C THR A 378 53.07 27.74 -21.51
N LYS A 379 53.09 29.06 -21.33
CA LYS A 379 51.97 29.99 -21.23
C LYS A 379 51.11 29.98 -22.50
N ASN A 380 49.81 29.97 -22.38
CA ASN A 380 48.99 30.87 -23.18
C ASN A 380 47.60 31.07 -22.53
N SER A 381 47.34 32.32 -22.22
CA SER A 381 46.07 32.90 -21.88
C SER A 381 45.19 33.01 -23.13
N GLN A 382 43.95 32.54 -23.06
CA GLN A 382 42.90 33.18 -23.83
C GLN A 382 41.52 32.95 -23.12
N ASN A 383 40.90 34.09 -22.87
CA ASN A 383 39.52 34.28 -22.39
C ASN A 383 38.50 33.59 -23.31
N MET A 384 37.48 32.99 -22.73
CA MET A 384 36.16 32.97 -23.34
C MET A 384 35.10 33.09 -22.26
N ASP A 385 34.45 34.24 -22.29
CA ASP A 385 33.21 34.53 -21.63
C ASP A 385 32.11 33.59 -22.12
N TYR A 386 31.34 33.02 -21.22
CA TYR A 386 29.97 32.60 -21.53
C TYR A 386 29.01 33.03 -20.42
N ASN A 387 28.26 34.06 -20.74
CA ASN A 387 27.16 34.62 -20.01
C ASN A 387 25.96 33.70 -20.15
N GLY A 388 25.36 33.27 -19.05
CA GLY A 388 24.13 32.47 -19.04
C GLY A 388 23.41 32.60 -17.70
N ASN A 389 22.69 33.71 -17.55
CA ASN A 389 21.76 34.00 -16.45
C ASN A 389 20.75 32.88 -16.22
N LYS A 390 20.75 32.27 -15.05
CA LYS A 390 19.53 31.74 -14.38
C LYS A 390 19.58 32.15 -12.92
N ARG A 391 18.79 33.16 -12.60
CA ARG A 391 18.50 33.60 -11.24
C ARG A 391 17.65 32.53 -10.56
N PHE A 392 18.21 31.86 -9.57
CA PHE A 392 17.42 31.23 -8.52
C PHE A 392 17.42 32.18 -7.32
N PHE A 393 16.22 32.56 -6.89
CA PHE A 393 16.03 33.31 -5.66
C PHE A 393 16.36 32.39 -4.49
N THR A 394 17.50 32.59 -3.87
CA THR A 394 17.79 32.17 -2.52
C THR A 394 17.39 33.31 -1.60
N ARG A 395 16.38 33.08 -0.80
CA ARG A 395 16.08 33.94 0.33
C ARG A 395 17.14 33.63 1.39
N ASP A 396 18.03 34.58 1.61
CA ASP A 396 18.99 34.57 2.72
C ASP A 396 18.17 34.67 4.01
N VAL A 397 18.06 33.55 4.73
CA VAL A 397 17.75 33.54 6.14
C VAL A 397 19.09 33.41 6.84
N GLU A 398 19.56 34.51 7.44
CA GLU A 398 20.73 34.47 8.32
C GLU A 398 20.48 33.46 9.45
N PRO A 399 21.39 32.50 9.71
CA PRO A 399 21.31 31.65 10.88
C PRO A 399 21.84 32.46 12.07
N ALA A 400 20.93 32.98 12.88
CA ALA A 400 21.24 33.34 14.25
C ALA A 400 21.45 32.01 15.02
N PHE A 401 22.67 31.64 15.20
CA PHE A 401 23.27 30.77 16.22
C PHE A 401 24.52 30.12 15.63
N GLN A 402 25.59 30.92 15.48
CA GLN A 402 26.94 30.39 15.47
C GLN A 402 27.45 30.33 16.90
N GLU A 403 27.04 29.33 17.65
CA GLU A 403 27.93 28.80 18.67
C GLU A 403 28.94 27.90 17.97
N THR A 404 30.18 28.35 18.00
CA THR A 404 31.34 27.58 17.57
C THR A 404 31.47 26.33 18.44
N TRP A 405 30.81 25.27 18.02
CA TRP A 405 31.02 23.94 18.58
C TRP A 405 32.37 23.42 18.08
N LYS A 406 33.42 23.59 18.88
CA LYS A 406 34.67 22.86 18.68
C LYS A 406 34.39 21.40 19.00
N PRO A 407 34.65 20.44 18.12
CA PRO A 407 34.53 19.04 18.46
C PRO A 407 35.47 18.77 19.65
N SER A 408 34.90 18.41 20.77
CA SER A 408 35.63 17.92 21.93
C SER A 408 36.03 16.47 21.64
N ALA A 409 36.97 16.28 20.72
CA ALA A 409 37.73 15.04 20.70
C ALA A 409 38.50 15.02 22.02
N ARG A 410 38.16 14.10 22.92
CA ARG A 410 39.04 13.80 24.05
C ARG A 410 40.35 13.28 23.46
N ASP A 411 41.41 14.06 23.58
CA ASP A 411 42.78 13.58 23.32
C ASP A 411 43.08 12.54 24.40
N PHE A 412 42.97 11.27 24.03
CA PHE A 412 43.45 10.18 24.89
C PHE A 412 44.98 10.23 24.87
N GLN A 413 45.57 10.57 25.98
CA GLN A 413 47.00 10.75 26.11
C GLN A 413 47.77 9.41 26.15
N THR A 414 47.09 8.28 26.39
CA THR A 414 47.67 6.94 26.40
C THR A 414 46.81 5.90 25.72
N LYS A 415 47.43 4.82 25.18
CA LYS A 415 46.72 3.68 24.61
C LYS A 415 45.83 2.94 25.65
N ASP A 416 46.24 2.97 26.90
CA ASP A 416 45.53 2.29 28.00
C ASP A 416 44.25 3.00 28.37
N GLU A 417 44.21 4.36 28.31
CA GLU A 417 42.97 5.12 28.53
C GLU A 417 41.92 4.88 27.45
N HIS A 418 42.38 4.68 26.19
CA HIS A 418 41.47 4.38 25.10
C HIS A 418 40.90 2.96 25.20
N ALA A 419 41.70 1.99 25.60
CA ALA A 419 41.27 0.61 25.80
C ALA A 419 40.23 0.50 26.93
N ASN A 420 40.51 1.13 28.10
CA ASN A 420 39.58 1.13 29.22
C ASN A 420 38.26 1.84 28.90
N PHE A 421 38.30 2.92 28.10
CA PHE A 421 37.08 3.60 27.64
C PHE A 421 36.22 2.72 26.73
N ILE A 422 36.84 1.96 25.83
CA ILE A 422 36.11 1.06 24.93
C ILE A 422 35.44 -0.07 25.75
N GLU A 423 36.18 -0.73 26.66
CA GLU A 423 35.64 -1.81 27.50
C GLU A 423 34.48 -1.37 28.37
N GLU A 424 34.46 -0.13 28.89
CA GLU A 424 33.37 0.39 29.71
C GLU A 424 32.04 0.50 28.95
N PHE A 425 32.10 0.80 27.64
CA PHE A 425 30.92 1.08 26.84
C PHE A 425 30.53 -0.05 25.87
N GLU A 426 31.35 -1.08 25.70
CA GLU A 426 31.04 -2.21 24.77
C GLU A 426 29.76 -2.96 25.14
N SER A 427 29.41 -3.02 26.43
CA SER A 427 28.19 -3.67 26.93
C SER A 427 26.91 -2.87 26.67
N PHE A 428 27.00 -1.62 26.24
CA PHE A 428 25.81 -0.82 25.92
C PHE A 428 25.30 -1.12 24.50
N PRO A 429 23.98 -1.06 24.26
CA PRO A 429 23.39 -1.41 22.97
C PRO A 429 23.96 -0.66 21.77
N LEU A 430 24.37 0.59 21.97
CA LEU A 430 25.01 1.43 20.93
C LEU A 430 26.52 1.38 20.96
N GLY A 431 27.12 0.74 21.98
CA GLY A 431 28.56 0.58 22.14
C GLY A 431 29.34 1.86 22.45
N ALA A 432 30.67 1.77 22.36
CA ALA A 432 31.56 2.88 22.59
C ALA A 432 31.70 3.78 21.34
N PRO A 433 31.54 5.12 21.43
CA PRO A 433 31.76 6.01 20.31
C PRO A 433 33.25 6.09 19.97
N ILE A 434 33.62 5.74 18.72
CA ILE A 434 35.01 5.69 18.25
C ILE A 434 35.35 6.90 17.40
N ALA A 435 34.44 7.30 16.50
CA ALA A 435 34.72 8.36 15.52
C ALA A 435 33.44 9.08 15.11
N GLN A 436 33.63 10.32 14.62
CA GLN A 436 32.61 11.08 13.89
C GLN A 436 32.96 11.12 12.42
N PHE A 437 31.99 10.85 11.54
CA PHE A 437 32.20 10.84 10.10
C PHE A 437 31.24 11.83 9.41
N GLY A 438 31.82 12.74 8.60
CA GLY A 438 31.06 13.67 7.78
C GLY A 438 30.12 14.59 8.56
N GLU A 439 30.47 14.99 9.78
CA GLU A 439 29.70 15.87 10.66
C GLU A 439 28.31 15.35 11.09
N ASN A 440 27.77 14.35 10.38
CA ASN A 440 26.42 13.84 10.56
C ASN A 440 26.36 12.46 11.22
N TYR A 441 27.44 11.69 11.22
CA TYR A 441 27.42 10.31 11.69
C TYR A 441 28.41 10.07 12.82
N ILE A 442 27.96 9.36 13.86
CA ILE A 442 28.81 8.83 14.94
C ILE A 442 29.02 7.34 14.66
N ILE A 443 30.25 6.90 14.69
CA ILE A 443 30.64 5.49 14.59
C ILE A 443 30.94 5.01 16.00
N SER A 444 30.27 3.94 16.42
CA SER A 444 30.51 3.26 17.69
C SER A 444 30.72 1.76 17.47
N GLN A 445 31.37 1.12 18.44
CA GLN A 445 31.64 -0.31 18.44
C GLN A 445 30.97 -0.93 19.68
N ASN A 446 30.31 -2.06 19.47
CA ASN A 446 29.80 -2.92 20.52
C ASN A 446 30.28 -4.37 20.31
N GLU A 447 29.85 -5.31 21.15
CA GLU A 447 30.20 -6.74 21.06
C GLU A 447 29.79 -7.38 19.72
N ASP A 448 28.70 -6.88 19.08
CA ASP A 448 28.17 -7.41 17.83
C ASP A 448 28.83 -6.79 16.59
N GLY A 449 29.58 -5.70 16.72
CA GLY A 449 30.24 -5.05 15.59
C GLY A 449 30.25 -3.51 15.63
N ILE A 450 30.08 -2.90 14.44
CA ILE A 450 30.10 -1.44 14.27
C ILE A 450 28.66 -0.91 14.14
N VAL A 451 28.34 0.12 14.94
CA VAL A 451 27.08 0.84 14.87
C VAL A 451 27.33 2.24 14.28
N ILE A 452 26.56 2.60 13.26
CA ILE A 452 26.59 3.94 12.67
C ILE A 452 25.32 4.67 13.05
N ILE A 453 25.45 5.80 13.73
CA ILE A 453 24.36 6.58 14.28
C ILE A 453 24.28 7.90 13.54
N ASP A 454 23.09 8.21 12.98
CA ASP A 454 22.82 9.56 12.49
C ASP A 454 22.65 10.50 13.69
N GLN A 455 23.58 11.44 13.85
CA GLN A 455 23.65 12.36 14.98
C GLN A 455 22.41 13.26 15.06
N HIS A 456 21.92 13.73 13.95
CA HIS A 456 20.75 14.59 13.88
C HIS A 456 19.48 13.83 14.29
N ALA A 457 19.26 12.67 13.70
CA ALA A 457 18.12 11.82 14.07
C ALA A 457 18.18 11.35 15.53
N ALA A 458 19.36 11.04 16.05
CA ALA A 458 19.55 10.68 17.44
C ALA A 458 19.23 11.85 18.39
N HIS A 459 19.68 13.06 18.06
CA HIS A 459 19.39 14.25 18.84
C HIS A 459 17.89 14.58 18.85
N GLU A 460 17.24 14.60 17.69
CA GLU A 460 15.79 14.79 17.58
C GLU A 460 15.02 13.76 18.44
N ARG A 461 15.45 12.51 18.41
CA ARG A 461 14.84 11.46 19.21
C ARG A 461 15.00 11.68 20.71
N LEU A 462 16.17 12.08 21.15
CA LEU A 462 16.44 12.38 22.58
C LEU A 462 15.60 13.56 23.07
N VAL A 463 15.51 14.63 22.27
CA VAL A 463 14.68 15.79 22.58
C VAL A 463 13.19 15.39 22.64
N TYR A 464 12.73 14.60 21.66
CA TYR A 464 11.35 14.11 21.61
C TYR A 464 10.99 13.27 22.85
N GLU A 465 11.85 12.31 23.24
CA GLU A 465 11.59 11.47 24.44
C GLU A 465 11.63 12.30 25.73
N LYS A 466 12.54 13.27 25.83
CA LYS A 466 12.60 14.20 26.97
C LYS A 466 11.31 15.01 27.09
N LEU A 467 10.82 15.61 25.97
CA LEU A 467 9.57 16.35 25.96
C LEU A 467 8.36 15.47 26.29
N LYS A 468 8.36 14.23 25.79
CA LYS A 468 7.30 13.26 26.06
C LYS A 468 7.26 12.83 27.54
N GLU A 469 8.41 12.71 28.15
CA GLU A 469 8.54 12.39 29.58
C GLU A 469 8.08 13.57 30.44
N GLN A 470 8.52 14.79 30.12
CA GLN A 470 8.05 16.02 30.73
C GLN A 470 6.54 16.23 30.61
N ALA A 471 5.97 15.89 29.43
CA ALA A 471 4.53 15.96 29.21
C ALA A 471 3.74 14.96 30.07
N LYS A 472 4.30 13.78 30.37
CA LYS A 472 3.66 12.81 31.28
C LYS A 472 3.60 13.31 32.71
N ASP A 473 4.61 14.07 33.12
CA ASP A 473 4.76 14.60 34.49
C ASP A 473 4.14 16.00 34.63
N ASN A 474 3.49 16.53 33.59
CA ASN A 474 2.98 17.90 33.51
C ASN A 474 4.04 18.99 33.83
N LYS A 475 5.31 18.74 33.50
CA LYS A 475 6.45 19.61 33.74
C LYS A 475 7.16 20.00 32.44
N ILE A 476 6.42 20.47 31.44
CA ILE A 476 7.05 21.01 30.25
C ILE A 476 7.66 22.36 30.58
N GLU A 477 8.99 22.47 30.52
CA GLU A 477 9.69 23.74 30.67
C GLU A 477 9.31 24.66 29.52
N VAL A 478 8.68 25.78 29.81
CA VAL A 478 8.24 26.77 28.81
C VAL A 478 9.05 28.05 29.00
N GLN A 479 9.58 28.59 27.93
CA GLN A 479 10.20 29.90 27.93
C GLN A 479 9.20 30.93 27.39
N ALA A 480 8.71 31.85 28.23
CA ALA A 480 7.83 32.91 27.78
C ALA A 480 8.58 33.87 26.84
N LEU A 481 7.95 34.19 25.69
CA LEU A 481 8.48 35.18 24.79
C LEU A 481 8.37 36.57 25.38
N LEU A 482 9.43 37.35 25.28
CA LEU A 482 9.45 38.76 25.77
C LEU A 482 8.47 39.63 24.98
N VAL A 483 8.22 39.30 23.71
CA VAL A 483 7.24 39.92 22.84
C VAL A 483 6.36 38.80 22.27
N PRO A 484 5.03 38.86 22.50
CA PRO A 484 4.11 37.87 21.95
C PRO A 484 4.16 37.83 20.42
N GLU A 485 4.17 36.64 19.83
CA GLU A 485 4.04 36.46 18.38
C GLU A 485 2.56 36.35 18.00
N ILE A 486 2.13 37.14 17.03
CA ILE A 486 0.75 37.12 16.54
C ILE A 486 0.69 36.13 15.37
N LEU A 487 -0.07 35.06 15.54
CA LEU A 487 -0.30 34.05 14.52
C LEU A 487 -1.66 34.28 13.85
N GLU A 488 -1.69 34.31 12.52
CA GLU A 488 -2.91 34.40 11.74
C GLU A 488 -3.41 33.00 11.37
N PHE A 489 -4.64 32.68 11.77
CA PHE A 489 -5.30 31.42 11.46
C PHE A 489 -6.59 31.66 10.71
N SER A 490 -7.03 30.71 9.89
CA SER A 490 -8.34 30.73 9.26
C SER A 490 -9.46 30.47 10.29
N GLU A 491 -10.69 30.95 10.00
CA GLU A 491 -11.85 30.73 10.90
C GLU A 491 -12.04 29.26 11.36
N PRO A 492 -11.92 28.23 10.48
CA PRO A 492 -12.02 26.84 10.91
C PRO A 492 -10.90 26.41 11.88
N GLU A 493 -9.69 26.92 11.71
CA GLU A 493 -8.55 26.60 12.58
C GLU A 493 -8.71 27.27 13.94
N ILE A 494 -9.23 28.50 14.00
CA ILE A 494 -9.55 29.21 15.25
C ILE A 494 -10.59 28.44 16.04
N LEU A 495 -11.63 27.90 15.39
CA LEU A 495 -12.64 27.09 16.10
C LEU A 495 -12.03 25.85 16.75
N VAL A 496 -11.15 25.14 16.07
CA VAL A 496 -10.43 23.99 16.63
C VAL A 496 -9.54 24.40 17.79
N LEU A 497 -8.78 25.51 17.67
CA LEU A 497 -7.94 26.01 18.74
C LEU A 497 -8.76 26.43 19.97
N MET A 498 -9.93 27.01 19.77
CA MET A 498 -10.82 27.40 20.87
C MET A 498 -11.46 26.19 21.57
N GLU A 499 -11.75 25.11 20.86
CA GLU A 499 -12.23 23.85 21.43
C GLU A 499 -11.17 23.22 22.38
N TYR A 500 -9.89 23.38 22.05
CA TYR A 500 -8.77 22.87 22.86
C TYR A 500 -8.10 23.94 23.73
N LYS A 501 -8.72 25.10 23.91
CA LYS A 501 -8.17 26.24 24.65
C LYS A 501 -7.73 25.85 26.07
N ASP A 502 -8.55 25.10 26.78
CA ASP A 502 -8.26 24.70 28.16
C ASP A 502 -7.06 23.74 28.22
N CYS A 503 -6.89 22.86 27.24
CA CYS A 503 -5.71 22.03 27.09
C CYS A 503 -4.44 22.85 26.82
N LEU A 504 -4.56 23.88 25.98
CA LEU A 504 -3.44 24.76 25.61
C LEU A 504 -3.05 25.68 26.78
N LEU A 505 -4.02 26.18 27.54
CA LEU A 505 -3.78 27.00 28.74
C LEU A 505 -3.22 26.17 29.90
N TYR A 506 -3.72 24.93 30.07
CA TYR A 506 -3.21 24.03 31.12
C TYR A 506 -1.72 23.68 30.93
N THR A 507 -1.26 23.59 29.67
CA THR A 507 0.17 23.39 29.36
C THR A 507 1.01 24.66 29.59
N SER A 508 0.41 25.86 29.60
CA SER A 508 1.11 27.11 29.85
C SER A 508 1.05 27.56 31.34
N ASP A 509 -0.03 27.21 32.04
CA ASP A 509 -0.24 27.63 33.43
C ASP A 509 0.60 26.81 34.45
N ALA A 510 1.01 25.58 34.04
CA ALA A 510 1.93 24.75 34.82
C ALA A 510 3.39 25.27 34.81
N ALA A 511 3.66 26.36 34.10
CA ALA A 511 4.98 27.00 34.07
C ALA A 511 5.10 28.22 35.02
N ASP A 512 4.00 28.66 35.63
CA ASP A 512 3.97 29.82 36.53
C ASP A 512 3.91 29.42 38.03
N GLU A 513 3.86 28.13 38.39
CA GLU A 513 4.08 27.57 39.72
C GLU A 513 5.44 26.84 39.84
#